data_7258a8e4b14cec0ef90cf22e8e39be40
#
_entry.id   7258a8e4b14cec0ef90cf22e8e39be40
#
_cell.length_a   1.000
_cell.length_b   1.000
_cell.length_c   1.000
_cell.angle_alpha   90.00
_cell.angle_beta   90.00
_cell.angle_gamma   90.00
#
_symmetry.space_group_name_H-M   'P 1'
#
loop_
_entity.id
_entity.type
_entity.pdbx_description
1 polymer ?
#
loop_
_entity_poly.entity_id
_entity_poly.type
_entity_poly.pdbx_seq_one_letter_code
_entity_poly.pdbx_strand_id
1 'polypeptide(L)'
;MRKHRQPWTKKQQLILGMIVLVVTVIVSITAMLAVAVKPYVDAEKQVIAIAESKADIRTVSEFNIYNGQATYYGLLGKSSKGEKLALIVSQDSGVVDIYKQSDGISKSVAKKAAKAYGAKDIAYVHLGKYGKTPIWEVKSGTQYYLVDFISGQVIKVEGL
;
A
#
# COMPACT_ATOMS: atom_id res chain seq x y z
N MET A 1 -33.97 -10.28 52.66
CA MET A 1 -34.79 -10.74 51.49
C MET A 1 -33.86 -11.29 50.43
N ARG A 2 -33.77 -12.62 50.22
CA ARG A 2 -33.01 -13.25 49.12
C ARG A 2 -33.88 -13.17 47.86
N LYS A 3 -33.46 -12.35 46.87
CA LYS A 3 -34.09 -12.36 45.53
C LYS A 3 -33.81 -13.72 44.91
N HIS A 4 -34.81 -14.55 44.73
CA HIS A 4 -34.75 -15.75 43.89
C HIS A 4 -34.50 -15.30 42.42
N ARG A 5 -33.28 -15.54 41.94
CA ARG A 5 -32.97 -15.40 40.51
C ARG A 5 -33.67 -16.55 39.77
N GLN A 6 -34.64 -16.23 38.94
CA GLN A 6 -35.27 -17.26 38.10
C GLN A 6 -34.22 -17.84 37.15
N PRO A 7 -34.14 -19.18 37.02
CA PRO A 7 -33.20 -19.82 36.09
C PRO A 7 -33.54 -19.47 34.65
N TRP A 8 -32.50 -19.24 33.83
CA TRP A 8 -32.69 -18.91 32.43
C TRP A 8 -33.36 -20.06 31.68
N THR A 9 -34.32 -19.74 30.78
CA THR A 9 -34.95 -20.73 29.92
C THR A 9 -33.92 -21.25 28.89
N LYS A 10 -34.13 -22.49 28.40
CA LYS A 10 -33.26 -23.09 27.36
C LYS A 10 -33.11 -22.17 26.13
N LYS A 11 -34.19 -21.47 25.74
CA LYS A 11 -34.19 -20.50 24.64
C LYS A 11 -33.27 -19.31 24.90
N GLN A 12 -33.28 -18.76 26.13
CA GLN A 12 -32.38 -17.65 26.51
C GLN A 12 -30.89 -18.09 26.55
N GLN A 13 -30.64 -19.32 27.03
CA GLN A 13 -29.31 -19.89 27.04
C GLN A 13 -28.78 -20.10 25.60
N LEU A 14 -29.60 -20.58 24.68
CA LEU A 14 -29.26 -20.75 23.26
C LEU A 14 -28.97 -19.40 22.60
N ILE A 15 -29.78 -18.38 22.82
CA ILE A 15 -29.57 -17.04 22.29
C ILE A 15 -28.28 -16.45 22.83
N LEU A 16 -28.01 -16.59 24.13
CA LEU A 16 -26.77 -16.11 24.72
C LEU A 16 -25.55 -16.83 24.14
N GLY A 17 -25.63 -18.17 23.98
CA GLY A 17 -24.56 -18.95 23.35
C GLY A 17 -24.29 -18.51 21.92
N MET A 18 -25.34 -18.21 21.14
CA MET A 18 -25.20 -17.69 19.77
C MET A 18 -24.54 -16.29 19.75
N ILE A 19 -24.93 -15.40 20.67
CA ILE A 19 -24.33 -14.07 20.79
C ILE A 19 -22.86 -14.18 21.12
N VAL A 20 -22.50 -15.01 22.12
CA VAL A 20 -21.10 -15.25 22.50
C VAL A 20 -20.30 -15.79 21.31
N LEU A 21 -20.83 -16.77 20.59
CA LEU A 21 -20.18 -17.31 19.39
C LEU A 21 -19.91 -16.22 18.34
N VAL A 22 -20.92 -15.42 18.01
CA VAL A 22 -20.81 -14.33 17.02
C VAL A 22 -19.75 -13.30 17.46
N VAL A 23 -19.78 -12.88 18.73
CA VAL A 23 -18.80 -11.95 19.29
C VAL A 23 -17.38 -12.54 19.20
N THR A 24 -17.21 -13.81 19.56
CA THR A 24 -15.90 -14.49 19.48
C THR A 24 -15.37 -14.52 18.05
N VAL A 25 -16.24 -14.83 17.07
CA VAL A 25 -15.85 -14.83 15.64
C VAL A 25 -15.42 -13.42 15.19
N ILE A 26 -16.20 -12.39 15.53
CA ILE A 26 -15.86 -11.00 15.18
C ILE A 26 -14.52 -10.60 15.78
N VAL A 27 -14.30 -10.87 17.08
CA VAL A 27 -13.03 -10.55 17.76
C VAL A 27 -11.86 -11.30 17.12
N SER A 28 -12.05 -12.57 16.78
CA SER A 28 -11.00 -13.37 16.10
C SER A 28 -10.64 -12.82 14.73
N ILE A 29 -11.63 -12.44 13.91
CA ILE A 29 -11.41 -11.86 12.59
C ILE A 29 -10.70 -10.51 12.71
N THR A 30 -11.13 -9.64 13.62
CA THR A 30 -10.49 -8.32 13.82
C THR A 30 -9.05 -8.45 14.31
N ALA A 31 -8.76 -9.37 15.22
CA ALA A 31 -7.41 -9.65 15.69
C ALA A 31 -6.52 -10.17 14.54
N MET A 32 -7.04 -11.09 13.73
CA MET A 32 -6.31 -11.62 12.57
C MET A 32 -5.99 -10.53 11.54
N LEU A 33 -6.96 -9.67 11.23
CA LEU A 33 -6.76 -8.54 10.31
C LEU A 33 -5.73 -7.54 10.86
N ALA A 34 -5.78 -7.23 12.16
CA ALA A 34 -4.81 -6.32 12.79
C ALA A 34 -3.38 -6.84 12.66
N VAL A 35 -3.16 -8.14 12.88
CA VAL A 35 -1.84 -8.78 12.71
C VAL A 35 -1.40 -8.77 11.25
N ALA A 36 -2.32 -9.05 10.31
CA ALA A 36 -2.02 -9.10 8.88
C ALA A 36 -1.63 -7.72 8.29
N VAL A 37 -2.23 -6.64 8.79
CA VAL A 37 -1.97 -5.26 8.31
C VAL A 37 -0.75 -4.62 8.99
N LYS A 38 -0.36 -5.12 10.17
CA LYS A 38 0.74 -4.55 10.96
C LYS A 38 2.04 -4.35 10.17
N PRO A 39 2.56 -5.32 9.39
CA PRO A 39 3.82 -5.13 8.65
C PRO A 39 3.75 -3.98 7.65
N TYR A 40 2.60 -3.78 7.00
CA TYR A 40 2.40 -2.65 6.08
C TYR A 40 2.46 -1.31 6.81
N VAL A 41 1.75 -1.19 7.94
CA VAL A 41 1.72 0.04 8.75
C VAL A 41 3.10 0.35 9.34
N ASP A 42 3.82 -0.67 9.80
CA ASP A 42 5.16 -0.49 10.36
C ASP A 42 6.16 -0.05 9.27
N ALA A 43 6.09 -0.63 8.06
CA ALA A 43 6.89 -0.20 6.91
C ALA A 43 6.56 1.25 6.51
N GLU A 44 5.29 1.62 6.43
CA GLU A 44 4.86 2.99 6.12
C GLU A 44 5.44 3.99 7.11
N LYS A 45 5.32 3.73 8.43
CA LYS A 45 5.87 4.61 9.47
C LYS A 45 7.38 4.78 9.37
N GLN A 46 8.12 3.70 9.12
CA GLN A 46 9.57 3.75 8.93
C GLN A 46 9.95 4.59 7.71
N VAL A 47 9.27 4.40 6.59
CA VAL A 47 9.54 5.14 5.35
C VAL A 47 9.18 6.61 5.51
N ILE A 48 8.10 6.94 6.22
CA ILE A 48 7.75 8.33 6.54
C ILE A 48 8.86 8.99 7.36
N ALA A 49 9.38 8.34 8.39
CA ALA A 49 10.48 8.87 9.20
C ALA A 49 11.75 9.09 8.36
N ILE A 50 12.06 8.18 7.43
CA ILE A 50 13.15 8.34 6.46
C ILE A 50 12.89 9.54 5.55
N ALA A 51 11.68 9.68 5.02
CA ALA A 51 11.29 10.77 4.13
C ALA A 51 11.38 12.14 4.82
N GLU A 52 10.97 12.23 6.08
CA GLU A 52 11.14 13.44 6.89
C GLU A 52 12.61 13.79 7.08
N SER A 53 13.44 12.82 7.44
CA SER A 53 14.84 13.05 7.77
C SER A 53 15.72 13.32 6.54
N LYS A 54 15.45 12.66 5.40
CA LYS A 54 16.29 12.71 4.19
C LYS A 54 15.82 13.71 3.14
N ALA A 55 14.51 14.01 3.10
CA ALA A 55 13.89 14.83 2.07
C ALA A 55 13.00 15.95 2.62
N ASP A 56 12.99 16.16 3.95
CA ASP A 56 12.15 17.16 4.63
C ASP A 56 10.66 17.08 4.22
N ILE A 57 10.17 15.86 3.92
CA ILE A 57 8.76 15.65 3.57
C ILE A 57 7.92 15.81 4.82
N ARG A 58 6.94 16.73 4.76
CA ARG A 58 6.01 17.03 5.85
C ARG A 58 4.60 16.51 5.61
N THR A 59 4.26 16.27 4.36
CA THR A 59 2.94 15.74 4.00
C THR A 59 3.12 14.58 3.04
N VAL A 60 2.70 13.41 3.47
CA VAL A 60 2.65 12.21 2.62
C VAL A 60 1.29 12.16 1.94
N SER A 61 1.29 12.04 0.62
CA SER A 61 0.08 11.89 -0.18
C SER A 61 -0.20 10.45 -0.58
N GLU A 62 0.84 9.63 -0.63
CA GLU A 62 0.72 8.23 -1.00
C GLU A 62 1.92 7.41 -0.51
N PHE A 63 1.64 6.18 -0.10
CA PHE A 63 2.63 5.13 0.18
C PHE A 63 2.22 3.85 -0.55
N ASN A 64 3.20 3.14 -1.12
CA ASN A 64 2.98 1.83 -1.71
C ASN A 64 4.20 0.92 -1.53
N ILE A 65 3.97 -0.37 -1.65
CA ILE A 65 5.01 -1.39 -1.70
C ILE A 65 5.04 -1.95 -3.13
N TYR A 66 6.22 -1.95 -3.74
CA TYR A 66 6.49 -2.58 -5.02
C TYR A 66 7.32 -3.85 -4.79
N ASN A 67 6.81 -4.98 -5.27
CA ASN A 67 7.45 -6.29 -5.16
C ASN A 67 7.80 -6.80 -6.57
N GLY A 68 8.97 -6.42 -7.08
CA GLY A 68 9.50 -6.89 -8.35
C GLY A 68 10.70 -7.82 -8.15
N GLN A 69 11.84 -7.50 -8.79
CA GLN A 69 13.10 -8.23 -8.58
C GLN A 69 13.64 -8.05 -7.15
N ALA A 70 13.30 -6.94 -6.51
CA ALA A 70 13.51 -6.62 -5.11
C ALA A 70 12.30 -5.84 -4.60
N THR A 71 12.15 -5.74 -3.28
CA THR A 71 11.07 -4.96 -2.67
C THR A 71 11.51 -3.52 -2.46
N TYR A 72 10.68 -2.61 -2.93
CA TYR A 72 10.85 -1.16 -2.76
C TYR A 72 9.60 -0.54 -2.14
N TYR A 73 9.83 0.43 -1.30
CA TYR A 73 8.77 1.29 -0.75
C TYR A 73 8.75 2.59 -1.56
N GLY A 74 7.62 2.86 -2.22
CA GLY A 74 7.36 4.09 -2.94
C GLY A 74 6.57 5.07 -2.08
N LEU A 75 6.99 6.33 -2.03
CA LEU A 75 6.30 7.38 -1.29
C LEU A 75 6.23 8.65 -2.13
N LEU A 76 5.05 9.26 -2.17
CA LEU A 76 4.83 10.58 -2.73
C LEU A 76 4.49 11.56 -1.62
N GLY A 77 5.06 12.74 -1.66
CA GLY A 77 4.82 13.74 -0.63
C GLY A 77 5.22 15.14 -1.04
N LYS A 78 5.10 16.06 -0.07
CA LYS A 78 5.55 17.45 -0.19
C LYS A 78 6.53 17.78 0.92
N SER A 79 7.60 18.48 0.57
CA SER A 79 8.55 19.04 1.52
C SER A 79 7.95 20.23 2.28
N SER A 80 8.65 20.70 3.32
CA SER A 80 8.28 21.96 4.02
C SER A 80 8.21 23.18 3.10
N LYS A 81 8.98 23.16 1.99
CA LYS A 81 8.98 24.21 0.96
C LYS A 81 7.88 24.04 -0.10
N GLY A 82 7.03 23.02 0.04
CA GLY A 82 5.96 22.74 -0.91
C GLY A 82 6.38 21.99 -2.18
N GLU A 83 7.65 21.57 -2.29
CA GLU A 83 8.12 20.77 -3.43
C GLU A 83 7.47 19.39 -3.39
N LYS A 84 6.96 18.94 -4.55
CA LYS A 84 6.41 17.59 -4.71
C LYS A 84 7.54 16.62 -4.98
N LEU A 85 7.76 15.67 -4.06
CA LEU A 85 8.83 14.70 -4.11
C LEU A 85 8.28 13.27 -4.23
N ALA A 86 9.08 12.43 -4.87
CA ALA A 86 8.87 10.99 -4.98
C ALA A 86 10.10 10.30 -4.38
N LEU A 87 9.90 9.42 -3.41
CA LEU A 87 10.94 8.62 -2.78
C LEU A 87 10.77 7.15 -3.13
N ILE A 88 11.90 6.49 -3.35
CA ILE A 88 11.97 5.03 -3.49
C ILE A 88 13.01 4.54 -2.49
N VAL A 89 12.59 3.70 -1.55
CA VAL A 89 13.44 3.12 -0.51
C VAL A 89 13.58 1.63 -0.78
N SER A 90 14.80 1.13 -0.90
CA SER A 90 15.06 -0.31 -0.99
C SER A 90 14.88 -0.95 0.37
N GLN A 91 14.06 -2.02 0.46
CA GLN A 91 13.85 -2.76 1.71
C GLN A 91 15.15 -3.41 2.19
N ASP A 92 15.91 -4.02 1.28
CA ASP A 92 17.08 -4.82 1.66
C ASP A 92 18.29 -3.96 2.03
N SER A 93 18.56 -2.90 1.24
CA SER A 93 19.76 -2.07 1.41
C SER A 93 19.53 -0.78 2.18
N GLY A 94 18.28 -0.34 2.36
CA GLY A 94 17.95 0.95 2.94
C GLY A 94 18.33 2.16 2.08
N VAL A 95 18.79 1.93 0.84
CA VAL A 95 19.13 3.01 -0.09
C VAL A 95 17.89 3.80 -0.45
N VAL A 96 18.02 5.13 -0.42
CA VAL A 96 16.94 6.08 -0.69
C VAL A 96 17.25 6.85 -1.96
N ASP A 97 16.40 6.71 -2.96
CA ASP A 97 16.42 7.54 -4.16
C ASP A 97 15.33 8.61 -4.04
N ILE A 98 15.67 9.87 -4.30
CA ILE A 98 14.77 11.01 -4.20
C ILE A 98 14.66 11.69 -5.56
N TYR A 99 13.44 11.87 -6.04
CA TYR A 99 13.14 12.54 -7.31
C TYR A 99 12.15 13.69 -7.07
N LYS A 100 12.26 14.78 -7.85
CA LYS A 100 11.15 15.72 -7.97
C LYS A 100 10.07 15.09 -8.84
N GLN A 101 8.79 15.21 -8.44
CA GLN A 101 7.70 14.69 -9.27
C GLN A 101 7.61 15.40 -10.63
N SER A 102 8.18 16.61 -10.74
CA SER A 102 8.28 17.37 -12.00
C SER A 102 9.29 16.79 -12.99
N ASP A 103 10.27 16.01 -12.52
CA ASP A 103 11.33 15.46 -13.35
C ASP A 103 10.88 14.16 -14.05
N GLY A 104 9.71 13.67 -13.68
CA GLY A 104 9.12 12.46 -14.23
C GLY A 104 7.67 12.66 -14.68
N ILE A 105 7.11 11.58 -15.19
CA ILE A 105 5.71 11.54 -15.61
C ILE A 105 4.78 11.32 -14.42
N SER A 106 3.57 11.85 -14.50
CA SER A 106 2.54 11.61 -13.50
C SER A 106 1.93 10.20 -13.63
N LYS A 107 1.29 9.72 -12.55
CA LYS A 107 0.48 8.48 -12.59
C LYS A 107 -0.54 8.45 -13.73
N SER A 108 -1.14 9.60 -14.05
CA SER A 108 -2.11 9.70 -15.14
C SER A 108 -1.47 9.43 -16.49
N VAL A 109 -0.25 9.93 -16.72
CA VAL A 109 0.52 9.67 -17.94
C VAL A 109 0.95 8.21 -18.00
N ALA A 110 1.43 7.63 -16.88
CA ALA A 110 1.77 6.21 -16.81
C ALA A 110 0.57 5.30 -17.15
N LYS A 111 -0.62 5.63 -16.62
CA LYS A 111 -1.86 4.92 -16.98
C LYS A 111 -2.16 4.99 -18.48
N LYS A 112 -1.98 6.16 -19.10
CA LYS A 112 -2.19 6.34 -20.55
C LYS A 112 -1.18 5.53 -21.36
N ALA A 113 0.10 5.54 -20.94
CA ALA A 113 1.14 4.74 -21.58
C ALA A 113 0.80 3.24 -21.51
N ALA A 114 0.44 2.72 -20.35
CA ALA A 114 0.04 1.32 -20.18
C ALA A 114 -1.19 0.97 -21.04
N LYS A 115 -2.20 1.86 -21.13
CA LYS A 115 -3.38 1.66 -21.98
C LYS A 115 -3.03 1.58 -23.46
N ALA A 116 -2.08 2.36 -23.94
CA ALA A 116 -1.58 2.27 -25.31
C ALA A 116 -0.94 0.91 -25.63
N TYR A 117 -0.45 0.20 -24.60
CA TYR A 117 0.09 -1.17 -24.68
C TYR A 117 -0.92 -2.26 -24.31
N GLY A 118 -2.20 -1.93 -24.19
CA GLY A 118 -3.27 -2.91 -24.01
C GLY A 118 -3.83 -3.05 -22.59
N ALA A 119 -3.37 -2.26 -21.62
CA ALA A 119 -3.98 -2.23 -20.29
C ALA A 119 -5.44 -1.72 -20.38
N LYS A 120 -6.36 -2.45 -19.75
CA LYS A 120 -7.79 -2.11 -19.75
C LYS A 120 -8.23 -1.62 -18.36
N ASP A 121 -8.50 -2.55 -17.48
CA ASP A 121 -8.98 -2.24 -16.12
C ASP A 121 -7.77 -2.12 -15.19
N ILE A 122 -7.39 -0.88 -14.88
CA ILE A 122 -6.22 -0.59 -14.06
C ILE A 122 -6.61 -0.69 -12.59
N ALA A 123 -6.04 -1.67 -11.90
CA ALA A 123 -6.27 -1.91 -10.48
C ALA A 123 -5.50 -0.91 -9.61
N TYR A 124 -4.20 -0.69 -9.92
CA TYR A 124 -3.36 0.25 -9.20
C TYR A 124 -2.19 0.77 -10.05
N VAL A 125 -1.54 1.81 -9.55
CA VAL A 125 -0.25 2.32 -10.07
C VAL A 125 0.67 2.56 -8.88
N HIS A 126 1.78 1.83 -8.82
CA HIS A 126 2.75 1.91 -7.74
C HIS A 126 4.07 2.48 -8.24
N LEU A 127 4.71 3.30 -7.40
CA LEU A 127 6.07 3.76 -7.63
C LEU A 127 7.05 2.68 -7.17
N GLY A 128 8.04 2.37 -7.98
CA GLY A 128 9.03 1.35 -7.67
C GLY A 128 10.30 1.53 -8.47
N LYS A 129 11.12 0.48 -8.51
CA LYS A 129 12.40 0.47 -9.23
C LYS A 129 12.60 -0.88 -9.92
N TYR A 130 12.99 -0.85 -11.18
CA TYR A 130 13.36 -2.02 -11.96
C TYR A 130 14.83 -1.90 -12.36
N GLY A 131 15.69 -2.74 -11.79
CA GLY A 131 17.13 -2.56 -11.89
C GLY A 131 17.57 -1.21 -11.30
N LYS A 132 18.07 -0.29 -12.14
CA LYS A 132 18.44 1.08 -11.75
C LYS A 132 17.39 2.14 -12.11
N THR A 133 16.34 1.75 -12.82
CA THR A 133 15.35 2.67 -13.39
C THR A 133 14.17 2.87 -12.44
N PRO A 134 13.85 4.11 -12.05
CA PRO A 134 12.61 4.40 -11.34
C PRO A 134 11.42 4.16 -12.28
N ILE A 135 10.37 3.52 -11.79
CA ILE A 135 9.23 3.11 -12.62
C ILE A 135 7.90 3.40 -11.94
N TRP A 136 6.88 3.51 -12.77
CA TRP A 136 5.51 3.25 -12.40
C TRP A 136 5.12 1.83 -12.81
N GLU A 137 4.77 0.99 -11.85
CA GLU A 137 4.11 -0.28 -12.13
C GLU A 137 2.62 -0.05 -12.26
N VAL A 138 2.05 -0.37 -13.41
CA VAL A 138 0.62 -0.30 -13.67
C VAL A 138 0.06 -1.72 -13.76
N LYS A 139 -0.79 -2.10 -12.81
CA LYS A 139 -1.47 -3.40 -12.83
C LYS A 139 -2.80 -3.34 -13.56
N SER A 140 -3.00 -4.24 -14.53
CA SER A 140 -4.25 -4.39 -15.28
C SER A 140 -4.54 -5.89 -15.48
N GLY A 141 -5.61 -6.38 -14.88
CA GLY A 141 -5.93 -7.81 -14.88
C GLY A 141 -4.78 -8.64 -14.28
N THR A 142 -4.24 -9.59 -15.07
CA THR A 142 -3.08 -10.41 -14.70
C THR A 142 -1.75 -9.84 -15.17
N GLN A 143 -1.74 -8.68 -15.86
CA GLN A 143 -0.55 -8.08 -16.43
C GLN A 143 -0.05 -6.90 -15.59
N TYR A 144 1.28 -6.69 -15.64
CA TYR A 144 1.99 -5.59 -15.04
C TYR A 144 2.78 -4.85 -16.13
N TYR A 145 2.54 -3.55 -16.26
CA TYR A 145 3.21 -2.68 -17.21
C TYR A 145 4.19 -1.83 -16.45
N LEU A 146 5.48 -1.99 -16.71
CA LEU A 146 6.54 -1.19 -16.12
C LEU A 146 6.80 0.01 -17.02
N VAL A 147 6.43 1.19 -16.52
CA VAL A 147 6.56 2.45 -17.25
C VAL A 147 7.69 3.25 -16.61
N ASP A 148 8.70 3.60 -17.39
CA ASP A 148 9.81 4.44 -16.93
C ASP A 148 9.29 5.76 -16.36
N PHE A 149 9.70 6.08 -15.14
CA PHE A 149 9.22 7.28 -14.44
C PHE A 149 9.65 8.58 -15.13
N ILE A 150 10.83 8.61 -15.76
CA ILE A 150 11.39 9.80 -16.39
C ILE A 150 10.85 9.96 -17.82
N SER A 151 11.00 8.93 -18.66
CA SER A 151 10.67 9.00 -20.09
C SER A 151 9.20 8.72 -20.40
N GLY A 152 8.50 8.01 -19.55
CA GLY A 152 7.13 7.57 -19.81
C GLY A 152 7.02 6.38 -20.77
N GLN A 153 8.13 5.78 -21.18
CA GLN A 153 8.12 4.60 -22.05
C GLN A 153 7.76 3.34 -21.24
N VAL A 154 6.96 2.47 -21.85
CA VAL A 154 6.74 1.12 -21.32
C VAL A 154 7.98 0.29 -21.61
N ILE A 155 8.75 -0.04 -20.56
CA ILE A 155 10.02 -0.77 -20.68
C ILE A 155 9.84 -2.28 -20.58
N LYS A 156 8.72 -2.72 -19.97
CA LYS A 156 8.41 -4.14 -19.83
C LYS A 156 6.92 -4.36 -19.62
N VAL A 157 6.42 -5.47 -20.12
CA VAL A 157 5.10 -6.01 -19.80
C VAL A 157 5.30 -7.42 -19.28
N GLU A 158 4.85 -7.68 -18.05
CA GLU A 158 4.90 -9.00 -17.42
C GLU A 158 3.47 -9.52 -17.26
N GLY A 159 3.26 -10.80 -17.46
CA GLY A 159 1.98 -11.48 -17.24
C GLY A 159 2.17 -12.69 -16.33
N LEU A 160 1.14 -13.04 -15.58
CA LEU A 160 1.00 -14.30 -14.87
C LEU A 160 0.26 -15.28 -15.77
#